data_d11c7d0227c4f6dc93abb133c1955ff4
#
_entry.id   d11c7d0227c4f6dc93abb133c1955ff4
#
_cell.length_a   1.000
_cell.length_b   1.000
_cell.length_c   1.000
_cell.angle_alpha   90.00
_cell.angle_beta   90.00
_cell.angle_gamma   90.00
#
_symmetry.space_group_name_H-M   'P 1'
#
loop_
_entity.id
_entity.type
_entity.pdbx_description
1 polymer ?
#
loop_
_entity_poly.entity_id
_entity_poly.type
_entity_poly.pdbx_seq_one_letter_code
_entity_poly.pdbx_strand_id
1 'polypeptide(L)'
;MPVAVTDAGLIGAVEGLAQADIVIRDGSIAEIVPAGAADPALPSVSLRSQMVWPCFTDMHTHLDKGHIWERNPNPDGSFPGALDAVRADREANWSADDVARRMDFSLRCAYAHGTSLIRTHIDSLDPQHRISFPVFADMRERWKGRIDLQAAALFPLYAMADEPFFRDLVAVIKQTGGILGGLTQVGPHLDSELDQLLRTASDIGVDVDLHVDETADRE
;
A
#
# COMPACT_ATOMS: atom_id res chain seq x y z
N MET A 1 14.59 9.60 -20.20
CA MET A 1 13.73 10.09 -19.10
C MET A 1 12.46 10.67 -19.70
N PRO A 2 11.25 10.43 -19.15
CA PRO A 2 10.02 11.01 -19.66
C PRO A 2 10.04 12.54 -19.57
N VAL A 3 9.64 13.23 -20.67
CA VAL A 3 9.65 14.70 -20.71
C VAL A 3 8.70 15.33 -19.68
N ALA A 4 7.62 14.62 -19.33
CA ALA A 4 6.64 15.09 -18.34
C ALA A 4 7.20 15.24 -16.91
N VAL A 5 8.34 14.63 -16.59
CA VAL A 5 9.04 14.73 -15.29
C VAL A 5 10.29 15.61 -15.34
N THR A 6 10.50 16.31 -16.45
CA THR A 6 11.60 17.25 -16.63
C THR A 6 11.04 18.61 -17.00
N ASP A 7 11.73 19.69 -16.58
CA ASP A 7 11.40 21.02 -17.09
C ASP A 7 11.55 21.05 -18.63
N ALA A 8 10.65 21.74 -19.30
CA ALA A 8 10.44 21.76 -20.76
C ALA A 8 11.64 22.22 -21.61
N GLY A 9 12.86 22.30 -21.06
CA GLY A 9 14.05 22.76 -21.71
C GLY A 9 15.01 21.70 -22.23
N LEU A 10 14.71 20.41 -22.08
CA LEU A 10 15.59 19.35 -22.58
C LEU A 10 15.42 19.20 -24.09
N ILE A 11 16.43 19.68 -24.82
CA ILE A 11 16.46 19.68 -26.28
C ILE A 11 16.70 18.24 -26.79
N GLY A 12 15.93 17.83 -27.82
CA GLY A 12 16.12 16.54 -28.49
C GLY A 12 15.20 15.42 -27.99
N ALA A 13 14.07 15.76 -27.41
CA ALA A 13 13.06 14.75 -27.04
C ALA A 13 12.49 14.05 -28.28
N VAL A 14 12.54 12.72 -28.30
CA VAL A 14 11.92 11.87 -29.31
C VAL A 14 10.90 11.00 -28.62
N GLU A 15 9.66 10.94 -29.14
CA GLU A 15 8.57 10.15 -28.56
C GLU A 15 8.32 10.43 -27.06
N GLY A 16 8.49 11.68 -26.63
CA GLY A 16 8.30 12.06 -25.22
C GLY A 16 9.45 11.65 -24.28
N LEU A 17 10.59 11.20 -24.82
CA LEU A 17 11.78 10.84 -24.06
C LEU A 17 12.94 11.78 -24.41
N ALA A 18 13.72 12.14 -23.41
CA ALA A 18 14.95 12.90 -23.58
C ALA A 18 16.14 12.17 -22.94
N GLN A 19 17.31 12.29 -23.57
CA GLN A 19 18.56 11.89 -22.93
C GLN A 19 19.03 13.01 -22.00
N ALA A 20 19.39 12.66 -20.78
CA ALA A 20 19.77 13.63 -19.76
C ALA A 20 20.80 13.03 -18.81
N ASP A 21 21.61 13.92 -18.22
CA ASP A 21 22.38 13.60 -17.02
C ASP A 21 21.60 14.08 -15.79
N ILE A 22 21.56 13.25 -14.75
CA ILE A 22 20.94 13.57 -13.46
C ILE A 22 22.05 13.78 -12.46
N VAL A 23 22.17 15.02 -11.94
CA VAL A 23 23.16 15.36 -10.93
C VAL A 23 22.53 15.20 -9.55
N ILE A 24 23.17 14.37 -8.73
CA ILE A 24 22.72 14.09 -7.35
C ILE A 24 23.70 14.76 -6.38
N ARG A 25 23.16 15.55 -5.43
CA ARG A 25 23.91 16.15 -4.32
C ARG A 25 23.15 15.88 -3.03
N ASP A 26 23.84 15.41 -2.01
CA ASP A 26 23.28 15.14 -0.68
C ASP A 26 22.01 14.26 -0.71
N GLY A 27 22.00 13.23 -1.58
CA GLY A 27 20.89 12.30 -1.73
C GLY A 27 19.67 12.85 -2.47
N SER A 28 19.75 14.06 -3.03
CA SER A 28 18.67 14.71 -3.78
C SER A 28 19.07 14.99 -5.23
N ILE A 29 18.10 15.03 -6.13
CA ILE A 29 18.31 15.49 -7.52
C ILE A 29 18.53 17.00 -7.46
N ALA A 30 19.76 17.42 -7.71
CA ALA A 30 20.13 18.84 -7.73
C ALA A 30 19.85 19.46 -9.12
N GLU A 31 20.14 18.74 -10.20
CA GLU A 31 19.98 19.22 -11.55
C GLU A 31 19.62 18.09 -12.51
N ILE A 32 18.87 18.39 -13.55
CA ILE A 32 18.67 17.53 -14.72
C ILE A 32 19.08 18.34 -15.95
N VAL A 33 20.16 17.92 -16.60
CA VAL A 33 20.76 18.67 -17.72
C VAL A 33 20.81 17.80 -18.98
N PRO A 34 20.93 18.38 -20.17
CA PRO A 34 21.14 17.60 -21.40
C PRO A 34 22.30 16.61 -21.25
N ALA A 35 22.21 15.47 -21.93
CA ALA A 35 23.24 14.43 -21.86
C ALA A 35 24.62 15.00 -22.25
N GLY A 36 25.63 14.76 -21.44
CA GLY A 36 27.00 15.27 -21.58
C GLY A 36 27.21 16.70 -21.09
N ALA A 37 26.21 17.35 -20.51
CA ALA A 37 26.33 18.72 -20.00
C ALA A 37 26.68 18.77 -18.49
N ALA A 38 26.62 17.65 -17.77
CA ALA A 38 27.07 17.60 -16.39
C ALA A 38 28.60 17.81 -16.29
N ASP A 39 29.05 18.33 -15.13
CA ASP A 39 30.48 18.51 -14.86
C ASP A 39 31.22 17.16 -14.98
N PRO A 40 32.17 17.01 -15.91
CA PRO A 40 32.90 15.77 -16.10
C PRO A 40 33.81 15.37 -14.94
N ALA A 41 34.07 16.27 -14.01
CA ALA A 41 34.82 15.98 -12.78
C ALA A 41 33.99 15.23 -11.73
N LEU A 42 32.65 15.17 -11.86
CA LEU A 42 31.80 14.45 -10.95
C LEU A 42 31.89 12.92 -11.20
N PRO A 43 31.92 12.10 -10.13
CA PRO A 43 31.78 10.66 -10.29
C PRO A 43 30.47 10.31 -11.01
N SER A 44 30.54 9.48 -12.04
CA SER A 44 29.36 9.18 -12.85
C SER A 44 29.14 7.67 -13.07
N VAL A 45 27.89 7.29 -13.23
CA VAL A 45 27.45 5.94 -13.63
C VAL A 45 26.64 6.05 -14.91
N SER A 46 27.09 5.39 -15.98
CA SER A 46 26.32 5.36 -17.22
C SER A 46 25.21 4.31 -17.14
N LEU A 47 23.97 4.75 -17.34
CA LEU A 47 22.80 3.87 -17.45
C LEU A 47 22.57 3.35 -18.87
N ARG A 48 23.51 3.61 -19.82
CA ARG A 48 23.47 3.11 -21.21
C ARG A 48 22.13 3.39 -21.90
N SER A 49 21.61 4.60 -21.76
CA SER A 49 20.32 5.02 -22.32
C SER A 49 19.11 4.24 -21.79
N GLN A 50 19.21 3.64 -20.62
CA GLN A 50 18.04 3.08 -19.93
C GLN A 50 17.10 4.19 -19.48
N MET A 51 15.80 3.87 -19.42
CA MET A 51 14.79 4.80 -18.88
C MET A 51 14.97 4.96 -17.38
N VAL A 52 14.87 6.20 -16.90
CA VAL A 52 14.82 6.55 -15.49
C VAL A 52 13.43 7.06 -15.19
N TRP A 53 12.80 6.51 -14.17
CA TRP A 53 11.48 6.86 -13.68
C TRP A 53 11.56 7.32 -12.23
N PRO A 54 10.65 8.18 -11.77
CA PRO A 54 10.41 8.35 -10.34
C PRO A 54 10.08 6.99 -9.71
N CYS A 55 10.36 6.84 -8.41
CA CYS A 55 9.92 5.66 -7.69
C CYS A 55 8.40 5.51 -7.75
N PHE A 56 7.93 4.27 -7.71
CA PHE A 56 6.51 3.97 -7.79
C PHE A 56 5.82 4.14 -6.43
N THR A 57 4.55 4.51 -6.50
CA THR A 57 3.62 4.46 -5.37
C THR A 57 2.61 3.37 -5.64
N ASP A 58 2.52 2.40 -4.73
CA ASP A 58 1.46 1.40 -4.71
C ASP A 58 0.40 1.85 -3.70
N MET A 59 -0.70 2.36 -4.21
CA MET A 59 -1.75 2.95 -3.39
C MET A 59 -2.82 1.96 -2.95
N HIS A 60 -2.76 0.69 -3.41
CA HIS A 60 -3.71 -0.34 -3.03
C HIS A 60 -3.09 -1.74 -3.10
N THR A 61 -2.72 -2.29 -1.96
CA THR A 61 -2.23 -3.67 -1.84
C THR A 61 -2.67 -4.30 -0.52
N HIS A 62 -2.41 -5.59 -0.34
CA HIS A 62 -2.73 -6.36 0.85
C HIS A 62 -1.49 -7.14 1.31
N LEU A 63 -0.63 -6.50 2.09
CA LEU A 63 0.63 -7.11 2.52
C LEU A 63 0.45 -8.26 3.52
N ASP A 64 -0.64 -8.26 4.28
CA ASP A 64 -0.94 -9.28 5.29
C ASP A 64 -1.51 -10.57 4.71
N LYS A 65 -2.09 -10.55 3.50
CA LYS A 65 -2.70 -11.74 2.87
C LYS A 65 -2.00 -12.22 1.58
N GLY A 66 -0.90 -11.59 1.19
CA GLY A 66 -0.07 -12.07 0.08
C GLY A 66 0.69 -13.36 0.40
N HIS A 67 1.14 -14.07 -0.63
CA HIS A 67 2.02 -15.25 -0.55
C HIS A 67 1.46 -16.45 0.22
N ILE A 68 0.15 -16.67 0.16
CA ILE A 68 -0.51 -17.82 0.76
C ILE A 68 -0.84 -18.92 -0.26
N TRP A 69 -0.71 -18.64 -1.56
CA TRP A 69 -1.14 -19.53 -2.64
C TRP A 69 -0.58 -20.95 -2.56
N GLU A 70 0.69 -21.11 -2.23
CA GLU A 70 1.34 -22.42 -2.19
C GLU A 70 0.75 -23.35 -1.11
N ARG A 71 0.27 -22.77 0.00
CA ARG A 71 -0.27 -23.53 1.12
C ARG A 71 -1.81 -23.59 1.13
N ASN A 72 -2.47 -22.62 0.51
CA ASN A 72 -3.92 -22.58 0.42
C ASN A 72 -4.36 -21.95 -0.91
N PRO A 73 -4.29 -22.71 -2.02
CA PRO A 73 -4.66 -22.21 -3.34
C PRO A 73 -6.16 -21.98 -3.45
N ASN A 74 -6.56 -21.03 -4.29
CA ASN A 74 -7.94 -20.85 -4.71
C ASN A 74 -8.31 -21.98 -5.70
N PRO A 75 -9.18 -22.93 -5.33
CA PRO A 75 -9.36 -24.16 -6.09
C PRO A 75 -10.11 -23.99 -7.40
N ASP A 76 -10.96 -22.97 -7.53
CA ASP A 76 -11.84 -22.76 -8.68
C ASP A 76 -11.57 -21.47 -9.45
N GLY A 77 -10.62 -20.64 -8.95
CA GLY A 77 -10.27 -19.36 -9.57
C GLY A 77 -11.36 -18.28 -9.43
N SER A 78 -12.44 -18.54 -8.69
CA SER A 78 -13.52 -17.58 -8.44
C SER A 78 -13.17 -16.58 -7.34
N PHE A 79 -13.84 -15.41 -7.32
CA PHE A 79 -13.70 -14.46 -6.22
C PHE A 79 -14.19 -15.01 -4.87
N PRO A 80 -15.35 -15.67 -4.77
CA PRO A 80 -15.76 -16.34 -3.54
C PRO A 80 -14.76 -17.40 -3.06
N GLY A 81 -14.21 -18.21 -3.97
CA GLY A 81 -13.19 -19.21 -3.65
C GLY A 81 -11.91 -18.57 -3.10
N ALA A 82 -11.51 -17.40 -3.63
CA ALA A 82 -10.38 -16.64 -3.09
C ALA A 82 -10.64 -16.13 -1.67
N LEU A 83 -11.85 -15.62 -1.39
CA LEU A 83 -12.22 -15.15 -0.05
C LEU A 83 -12.25 -16.30 0.96
N ASP A 84 -12.78 -17.45 0.58
CA ASP A 84 -12.81 -18.65 1.45
C ASP A 84 -11.39 -19.17 1.73
N ALA A 85 -10.53 -19.21 0.71
CA ALA A 85 -9.12 -19.59 0.88
C ALA A 85 -8.38 -18.63 1.84
N VAL A 86 -8.56 -17.32 1.68
CA VAL A 86 -7.97 -16.31 2.59
C VAL A 86 -8.49 -16.48 4.01
N ARG A 87 -9.80 -16.68 4.18
CA ARG A 87 -10.41 -16.89 5.51
C ARG A 87 -9.83 -18.11 6.21
N ALA A 88 -9.82 -19.24 5.52
CA ALA A 88 -9.29 -20.50 6.06
C ALA A 88 -7.82 -20.40 6.42
N ASP A 89 -7.01 -19.73 5.59
CA ASP A 89 -5.58 -19.53 5.86
C ASP A 89 -5.35 -18.58 7.05
N ARG A 90 -6.16 -17.51 7.15
CA ARG A 90 -6.10 -16.58 8.28
C ARG A 90 -6.36 -17.28 9.60
N GLU A 91 -7.43 -18.06 9.69
CA GLU A 91 -7.80 -18.80 10.90
C GLU A 91 -6.76 -19.84 11.30
N ALA A 92 -6.09 -20.48 10.34
CA ALA A 92 -5.13 -21.54 10.59
C ALA A 92 -3.71 -21.04 10.86
N ASN A 93 -3.27 -19.93 10.23
CA ASN A 93 -1.85 -19.67 10.09
C ASN A 93 -1.41 -18.25 10.44
N TRP A 94 -2.29 -17.21 10.42
CA TRP A 94 -1.82 -15.81 10.49
C TRP A 94 -1.44 -15.39 11.91
N SER A 95 -0.39 -15.97 12.42
CA SER A 95 0.31 -15.44 13.61
C SER A 95 1.11 -14.17 13.25
N ALA A 96 1.55 -13.44 14.27
CA ALA A 96 2.40 -12.26 14.07
C ALA A 96 3.66 -12.59 13.27
N ASP A 97 4.31 -13.73 13.55
CA ASP A 97 5.50 -14.17 12.83
C ASP A 97 5.23 -14.52 11.37
N ASP A 98 4.09 -15.15 11.07
CA ASP A 98 3.71 -15.49 9.70
C ASP A 98 3.42 -14.23 8.89
N VAL A 99 2.61 -13.32 9.43
CA VAL A 99 2.28 -12.04 8.80
C VAL A 99 3.56 -11.22 8.58
N ALA A 100 4.44 -11.14 9.57
CA ALA A 100 5.69 -10.39 9.48
C ALA A 100 6.60 -10.92 8.36
N ARG A 101 6.76 -12.24 8.22
CA ARG A 101 7.57 -12.83 7.15
C ARG A 101 7.02 -12.53 5.76
N ARG A 102 5.70 -12.62 5.58
CA ARG A 102 5.04 -12.37 4.29
C ARG A 102 5.08 -10.89 3.91
N MET A 103 4.83 -9.98 4.87
CA MET A 103 4.98 -8.54 4.67
C MET A 103 6.43 -8.17 4.29
N ASP A 104 7.44 -8.65 5.03
CA ASP A 104 8.84 -8.34 4.75
C ASP A 104 9.27 -8.84 3.36
N PHE A 105 8.81 -10.03 2.96
CA PHE A 105 9.08 -10.54 1.62
C PHE A 105 8.45 -9.66 0.54
N SER A 106 7.18 -9.28 0.69
CA SER A 106 6.49 -8.36 -0.22
C SER A 106 7.20 -7.01 -0.34
N LEU A 107 7.64 -6.45 0.79
CA LEU A 107 8.36 -5.19 0.84
C LEU A 107 9.73 -5.27 0.16
N ARG A 108 10.46 -6.39 0.30
CA ARG A 108 11.70 -6.61 -0.45
C ARG A 108 11.48 -6.64 -1.95
N CYS A 109 10.43 -7.31 -2.40
CA CYS A 109 10.06 -7.35 -3.81
C CYS A 109 9.69 -5.95 -4.32
N ALA A 110 8.85 -5.23 -3.61
CA ALA A 110 8.44 -3.87 -3.96
C ALA A 110 9.64 -2.91 -4.07
N TYR A 111 10.53 -2.95 -3.06
CA TYR A 111 11.75 -2.13 -3.06
C TYR A 111 12.67 -2.46 -4.23
N ALA A 112 12.88 -3.74 -4.52
CA ALA A 112 13.72 -4.20 -5.63
C ALA A 112 13.16 -3.74 -7.00
N HIS A 113 11.87 -3.46 -7.09
CA HIS A 113 11.19 -2.97 -8.29
C HIS A 113 10.93 -1.46 -8.28
N GLY A 114 11.51 -0.73 -7.32
CA GLY A 114 11.51 0.74 -7.31
C GLY A 114 10.29 1.38 -6.66
N THR A 115 9.53 0.66 -5.82
CA THR A 115 8.44 1.23 -5.04
C THR A 115 8.98 1.93 -3.80
N SER A 116 8.54 3.16 -3.54
CA SER A 116 8.96 3.98 -2.39
C SER A 116 7.84 4.30 -1.41
N LEU A 117 6.57 4.11 -1.80
CA LEU A 117 5.41 4.30 -0.94
C LEU A 117 4.39 3.18 -1.19
N ILE A 118 3.85 2.63 -0.11
CA ILE A 118 2.80 1.61 -0.18
C ILE A 118 1.67 1.95 0.80
N ARG A 119 0.43 1.92 0.32
CA ARG A 119 -0.76 1.84 1.15
C ARG A 119 -1.29 0.41 1.12
N THR A 120 -1.26 -0.29 2.26
CA THR A 120 -1.81 -1.63 2.42
C THR A 120 -3.14 -1.60 3.14
N HIS A 121 -4.06 -2.49 2.75
CA HIS A 121 -5.31 -2.73 3.46
C HIS A 121 -5.14 -4.01 4.28
N ILE A 122 -5.41 -3.93 5.57
CA ILE A 122 -5.16 -4.98 6.56
C ILE A 122 -6.48 -5.60 7.00
N ASP A 123 -6.60 -6.92 6.84
CA ASP A 123 -7.76 -7.67 7.35
C ASP A 123 -7.92 -7.45 8.85
N SER A 124 -9.07 -6.89 9.25
CA SER A 124 -9.24 -6.29 10.57
C SER A 124 -10.35 -6.89 11.42
N LEU A 125 -10.99 -7.99 10.99
CA LEU A 125 -11.91 -8.71 11.87
C LEU A 125 -11.17 -9.33 13.08
N ASP A 126 -11.87 -9.43 14.21
CA ASP A 126 -11.31 -10.02 15.43
C ASP A 126 -10.87 -11.48 15.20
N PRO A 127 -9.70 -11.91 15.71
CA PRO A 127 -8.68 -11.15 16.45
C PRO A 127 -7.59 -10.50 15.58
N GLN A 128 -7.72 -10.52 14.24
CA GLN A 128 -6.63 -10.25 13.31
C GLN A 128 -6.10 -8.81 13.39
N HIS A 129 -6.96 -7.83 13.67
CA HIS A 129 -6.51 -6.44 13.85
C HIS A 129 -5.46 -6.29 14.95
N ARG A 130 -5.58 -7.05 16.04
CA ARG A 130 -4.60 -7.06 17.14
C ARG A 130 -3.28 -7.75 16.80
N ILE A 131 -3.25 -8.49 15.70
CA ILE A 131 -2.06 -9.19 15.21
C ILE A 131 -1.40 -8.39 14.10
N SER A 132 -2.15 -8.06 13.04
CA SER A 132 -1.59 -7.50 11.81
C SER A 132 -1.18 -6.03 11.94
N PHE A 133 -1.92 -5.19 12.68
CA PHE A 133 -1.55 -3.78 12.85
C PHE A 133 -0.26 -3.56 13.66
N PRO A 134 -0.01 -4.25 14.78
CA PRO A 134 1.29 -4.18 15.44
C PRO A 134 2.44 -4.63 14.52
N VAL A 135 2.26 -5.72 13.76
CA VAL A 135 3.25 -6.16 12.77
C VAL A 135 3.50 -5.09 11.70
N PHE A 136 2.44 -4.46 11.21
CA PHE A 136 2.58 -3.33 10.28
C PHE A 136 3.40 -2.18 10.89
N ALA A 137 3.13 -1.80 12.13
CA ALA A 137 3.85 -0.73 12.80
C ALA A 137 5.36 -1.04 12.91
N ASP A 138 5.70 -2.29 13.26
CA ASP A 138 7.09 -2.75 13.29
C ASP A 138 7.73 -2.74 11.89
N MET A 139 7.00 -3.18 10.86
CA MET A 139 7.49 -3.15 9.48
C MET A 139 7.71 -1.71 9.00
N ARG A 140 6.82 -0.78 9.34
CA ARG A 140 6.98 0.64 9.00
C ARG A 140 8.29 1.22 9.56
N GLU A 141 8.61 0.94 10.81
CA GLU A 141 9.88 1.39 11.40
C GLU A 141 11.09 0.68 10.77
N ARG A 142 11.02 -0.64 10.50
CA ARG A 142 12.11 -1.39 9.85
C ARG A 142 12.39 -0.93 8.42
N TRP A 143 11.39 -0.48 7.71
CA TRP A 143 11.49 -0.05 6.30
C TRP A 143 11.61 1.46 6.11
N LYS A 144 11.61 2.22 7.19
CA LYS A 144 11.78 3.67 7.20
C LYS A 144 12.99 4.12 6.39
N GLY A 145 12.79 5.12 5.52
CA GLY A 145 13.82 5.61 4.59
C GLY A 145 14.06 4.73 3.36
N ARG A 146 13.32 3.62 3.21
CA ARG A 146 13.32 2.78 2.00
C ARG A 146 11.95 2.75 1.34
N ILE A 147 10.91 2.42 2.11
CA ILE A 147 9.52 2.47 1.69
C ILE A 147 8.72 3.15 2.79
N ASP A 148 7.95 4.16 2.45
CA ASP A 148 6.95 4.75 3.35
C ASP A 148 5.71 3.87 3.35
N LEU A 149 5.21 3.50 4.55
CA LEU A 149 4.09 2.58 4.71
C LEU A 149 2.88 3.28 5.35
N GLN A 150 1.72 3.07 4.74
CA GLN A 150 0.41 3.42 5.26
C GLN A 150 -0.44 2.15 5.34
N ALA A 151 -1.31 2.05 6.34
CA ALA A 151 -2.23 0.92 6.47
C ALA A 151 -3.65 1.39 6.76
N ALA A 152 -4.61 0.91 5.97
CA ALA A 152 -6.03 1.08 6.20
C ALA A 152 -6.65 -0.22 6.73
N ALA A 153 -7.61 -0.10 7.65
CA ALA A 153 -8.37 -1.24 8.13
C ALA A 153 -9.29 -1.77 7.03
N LEU A 154 -9.43 -3.09 6.96
CA LEU A 154 -10.35 -3.76 6.05
C LEU A 154 -11.26 -4.73 6.81
N PHE A 155 -12.53 -4.41 6.87
CA PHE A 155 -13.59 -5.22 7.46
C PHE A 155 -14.94 -4.80 6.88
N PRO A 156 -15.96 -5.65 6.83
CA PRO A 156 -17.28 -5.24 6.36
C PRO A 156 -17.91 -4.27 7.35
N LEU A 157 -18.46 -3.13 6.87
CA LEU A 157 -18.94 -2.04 7.72
C LEU A 157 -20.01 -2.48 8.72
N TYR A 158 -20.85 -3.47 8.39
CA TYR A 158 -21.85 -3.99 9.32
C TYR A 158 -21.24 -4.57 10.61
N ALA A 159 -19.96 -4.95 10.61
CA ALA A 159 -19.30 -5.44 11.82
C ALA A 159 -19.14 -4.37 12.91
N MET A 160 -19.32 -3.08 12.59
CA MET A 160 -19.34 -2.00 13.57
C MET A 160 -20.52 -2.11 14.55
N ALA A 161 -21.56 -2.90 14.24
CA ALA A 161 -22.63 -3.22 15.15
C ALA A 161 -22.14 -3.97 16.41
N ASP A 162 -21.00 -4.64 16.34
CA ASP A 162 -20.26 -5.13 17.51
C ASP A 162 -19.42 -3.97 18.09
N GLU A 163 -20.03 -3.20 19.00
CA GLU A 163 -19.39 -2.04 19.62
C GLU A 163 -18.06 -2.37 20.33
N PRO A 164 -17.93 -3.49 21.09
CA PRO A 164 -16.65 -3.90 21.66
C PRO A 164 -15.56 -4.07 20.63
N PHE A 165 -15.83 -4.79 19.55
CA PHE A 165 -14.89 -4.96 18.42
C PHE A 165 -14.49 -3.63 17.81
N PHE A 166 -15.48 -2.79 17.44
CA PHE A 166 -15.19 -1.54 16.74
C PHE A 166 -14.39 -0.56 17.61
N ARG A 167 -14.71 -0.45 18.88
CA ARG A 167 -13.95 0.36 19.83
C ARG A 167 -12.50 -0.10 19.97
N ASP A 168 -12.26 -1.42 20.00
CA ASP A 168 -10.93 -1.98 20.08
C ASP A 168 -10.14 -1.74 18.80
N LEU A 169 -10.74 -1.96 17.62
CA LEU A 169 -10.15 -1.64 16.33
C LEU A 169 -9.72 -0.16 16.26
N VAL A 170 -10.60 0.75 16.66
CA VAL A 170 -10.29 2.19 16.71
C VAL A 170 -9.08 2.48 17.60
N ALA A 171 -9.00 1.81 18.77
CA ALA A 171 -7.87 1.97 19.68
C ALA A 171 -6.55 1.49 19.03
N VAL A 172 -6.58 0.34 18.35
CA VAL A 172 -5.42 -0.20 17.63
C VAL A 172 -4.99 0.73 16.49
N ILE A 173 -5.92 1.25 15.70
CA ILE A 173 -5.63 2.21 14.62
C ILE A 173 -4.94 3.46 15.18
N LYS A 174 -5.46 4.05 16.26
CA LYS A 174 -4.84 5.20 16.91
C LYS A 174 -3.43 4.91 17.42
N GLN A 175 -3.23 3.75 18.04
CA GLN A 175 -1.96 3.35 18.60
C GLN A 175 -0.90 3.10 17.50
N THR A 176 -1.29 2.55 16.38
CA THR A 176 -0.39 2.18 15.29
C THR A 176 -0.27 3.25 14.20
N GLY A 177 -1.06 4.33 14.27
CA GLY A 177 -1.10 5.37 13.25
C GLY A 177 -1.65 4.84 11.92
N GLY A 178 -2.66 3.99 11.98
CA GLY A 178 -3.39 3.47 10.83
C GLY A 178 -4.44 4.44 10.32
N ILE A 179 -5.08 4.05 9.20
CA ILE A 179 -6.19 4.74 8.53
C ILE A 179 -7.46 3.92 8.83
N LEU A 180 -8.57 4.58 9.11
CA LEU A 180 -9.84 3.91 9.26
C LEU A 180 -10.39 3.57 7.87
N GLY A 181 -10.85 2.34 7.67
CA GLY A 181 -11.34 1.88 6.38
C GLY A 181 -12.35 0.77 6.55
N GLY A 182 -12.73 0.16 5.44
CA GLY A 182 -13.65 -0.96 5.45
C GLY A 182 -14.17 -1.31 4.06
N LEU A 183 -14.97 -2.36 3.99
CA LEU A 183 -15.69 -2.80 2.81
C LEU A 183 -17.15 -2.39 2.90
N THR A 184 -17.61 -1.60 1.93
CA THR A 184 -19.02 -1.23 1.81
C THR A 184 -19.80 -2.38 1.18
N GLN A 185 -21.03 -2.57 1.65
CA GLN A 185 -21.97 -3.52 1.05
C GLN A 185 -23.33 -2.82 0.90
N VAL A 186 -23.90 -2.89 -0.29
CA VAL A 186 -25.21 -2.30 -0.56
C VAL A 186 -26.24 -2.99 0.35
N GLY A 187 -26.96 -2.18 1.12
CA GLY A 187 -27.95 -2.68 2.06
C GLY A 187 -28.68 -1.55 2.80
N PRO A 188 -29.70 -1.89 3.57
CA PRO A 188 -30.58 -0.89 4.23
C PRO A 188 -29.87 -0.04 5.30
N HIS A 189 -28.69 -0.45 5.74
CA HIS A 189 -27.93 0.22 6.80
C HIS A 189 -26.69 0.96 6.32
N LEU A 190 -26.35 0.88 5.02
CA LEU A 190 -25.11 1.44 4.46
C LEU A 190 -24.91 2.93 4.84
N ASP A 191 -25.95 3.77 4.68
CA ASP A 191 -25.83 5.19 5.00
C ASP A 191 -25.50 5.44 6.48
N SER A 192 -26.13 4.68 7.38
CA SER A 192 -25.85 4.79 8.82
C SER A 192 -24.47 4.25 9.20
N GLU A 193 -24.00 3.19 8.52
CA GLU A 193 -22.67 2.63 8.70
C GLU A 193 -21.59 3.61 8.22
N LEU A 194 -21.78 4.22 7.05
CA LEU A 194 -20.89 5.26 6.54
C LEU A 194 -20.85 6.49 7.46
N ASP A 195 -22.01 6.95 7.91
CA ASP A 195 -22.11 8.06 8.86
C ASP A 195 -21.34 7.77 10.15
N GLN A 196 -21.48 6.57 10.71
CA GLN A 196 -20.75 6.14 11.91
C GLN A 196 -19.23 6.11 11.65
N LEU A 197 -18.80 5.51 10.55
CA LEU A 197 -17.39 5.42 10.20
C LEU A 197 -16.76 6.82 10.03
N LEU A 198 -17.41 7.69 9.23
CA LEU A 198 -16.91 9.03 8.92
C LEU A 198 -16.85 9.92 10.16
N ARG A 199 -17.86 9.87 11.03
CA ARG A 199 -17.84 10.57 12.32
C ARG A 199 -16.70 10.07 13.20
N THR A 200 -16.55 8.75 13.31
CA THR A 200 -15.46 8.17 14.12
C THR A 200 -14.09 8.60 13.60
N ALA A 201 -13.88 8.57 12.28
CA ALA A 201 -12.62 9.03 11.67
C ALA A 201 -12.35 10.50 11.98
N SER A 202 -13.38 11.35 11.83
CA SER A 202 -13.30 12.77 12.19
C SER A 202 -12.95 13.00 13.66
N ASP A 203 -13.62 12.27 14.55
CA ASP A 203 -13.42 12.41 16.02
C ASP A 203 -12.02 12.02 16.47
N ILE A 204 -11.41 11.05 15.79
CA ILE A 204 -10.04 10.60 16.10
C ILE A 204 -8.96 11.24 15.22
N GLY A 205 -9.34 12.03 14.22
CA GLY A 205 -8.43 12.78 13.35
C GLY A 205 -7.61 11.89 12.40
N VAL A 206 -8.25 10.87 11.78
CA VAL A 206 -7.62 10.00 10.78
C VAL A 206 -8.36 10.07 9.46
N ASP A 207 -7.64 9.73 8.38
CA ASP A 207 -8.24 9.58 7.05
C ASP A 207 -9.12 8.33 6.97
N VAL A 208 -9.92 8.26 5.88
CA VAL A 208 -10.75 7.11 5.54
C VAL A 208 -10.36 6.57 4.16
N ASP A 209 -10.29 5.22 4.05
CA ASP A 209 -10.03 4.52 2.80
C ASP A 209 -10.96 3.30 2.70
N LEU A 210 -11.79 3.25 1.66
CA LEU A 210 -12.88 2.28 1.53
C LEU A 210 -12.71 1.40 0.29
N HIS A 211 -13.02 0.12 0.45
CA HIS A 211 -13.33 -0.77 -0.66
C HIS A 211 -14.81 -0.58 -1.02
N VAL A 212 -15.05 -0.25 -2.29
CA VAL A 212 -16.39 0.00 -2.81
C VAL A 212 -16.64 -0.83 -4.07
N ASP A 213 -17.89 -1.14 -4.33
CA ASP A 213 -18.33 -1.84 -5.56
C ASP A 213 -17.66 -3.20 -5.81
N GLU A 214 -17.23 -3.89 -4.75
CA GLU A 214 -16.67 -5.24 -4.86
C GLU A 214 -17.79 -6.29 -5.05
N THR A 215 -18.52 -6.18 -6.15
CA THR A 215 -19.60 -7.10 -6.51
C THR A 215 -19.65 -7.37 -8.01
N ALA A 216 -20.07 -8.56 -8.39
CA ALA A 216 -20.41 -8.89 -9.78
C ALA A 216 -21.85 -8.50 -10.14
N ASP A 217 -22.65 -8.10 -9.15
CA ASP A 217 -24.00 -7.59 -9.36
C ASP A 217 -23.94 -6.19 -9.97
N ARG A 218 -24.78 -5.94 -10.98
CA ARG A 218 -24.82 -4.67 -11.72
C ARG A 218 -26.04 -3.82 -11.40
N GLU A 219 -26.87 -4.24 -10.42
CA GLU A 219 -28.09 -3.52 -10.04
C GLU A 219 -27.86 -2.61 -8.82
#